data_fd2c3fede9dbd27da0114a1c6be2eea4
#
_entry.id   fd2c3fede9dbd27da0114a1c6be2eea4
#
_cell.length_a   1.000
_cell.length_b   1.000
_cell.length_c   1.000
_cell.angle_alpha   90.00
_cell.angle_beta   90.00
_cell.angle_gamma   90.00
#
_symmetry.space_group_name_H-M   'P 1'
#
loop_
_entity.id
_entity.type
_entity.pdbx_description
1 polymer ?
#
loop_
_entity_poly.entity_id
_entity_poly.type
_entity_poly.pdbx_seq_one_letter_code
_entity_poly.pdbx_strand_id
1 'polypeptide(L)'
;MALKDIQNEILKLKKEKDICILAHCYQTPDIVEIADFVGDSFALSVEASKVKNKTVIMCGVRFMAETVKILSPEKTVYLANPDAGCPMAEMMDKELIEQVKKQYPDYTVVAYINTTSELKTVCDVCVTSSSALKICNSLDSDKILFIPDRNLGSYIAKQMPNKEFKLLSGGCPTHARMSASDVKKAKAEHPNALFLVHPECVEEVVEMADYVGSTTGIMNYAKNSDAKEFIIGTENSIVSHLQLSCPDKMFYPLSKDLICHNMKITTIVDVLNCVKGISGEEIVLDEDVRLGAKRCIDKMIELG
;
A
#
# COMPACT_ATOMS: atom_id res chain seq x y z
N MET A 1 22.52 9.44 -20.64
CA MET A 1 21.29 10.27 -20.81
C MET A 1 21.05 10.97 -19.49
N ALA A 2 20.79 12.28 -19.48
CA ALA A 2 20.45 12.97 -18.24
C ALA A 2 19.06 12.52 -17.75
N LEU A 3 18.79 12.61 -16.45
CA LEU A 3 17.49 12.21 -15.86
C LEU A 3 16.31 12.88 -16.60
N LYS A 4 16.42 14.17 -16.86
CA LYS A 4 15.37 14.95 -17.54
C LYS A 4 15.10 14.47 -18.97
N ASP A 5 16.13 13.99 -19.68
CA ASP A 5 15.95 13.42 -21.01
C ASP A 5 15.13 12.13 -20.97
N ILE A 6 15.42 11.26 -19.98
CA ILE A 6 14.67 10.02 -19.73
C ILE A 6 13.19 10.33 -19.43
N GLN A 7 12.94 11.27 -18.52
CA GLN A 7 11.58 11.69 -18.17
C GLN A 7 10.82 12.24 -19.39
N ASN A 8 11.46 13.13 -20.17
CA ASN A 8 10.85 13.69 -21.36
C ASN A 8 10.52 12.62 -22.42
N GLU A 9 11.41 11.63 -22.58
CA GLU A 9 11.18 10.50 -23.48
C GLU A 9 9.98 9.64 -23.00
N ILE A 10 9.88 9.33 -21.70
CA ILE A 10 8.73 8.62 -21.13
C ILE A 10 7.44 9.41 -21.38
N LEU A 11 7.42 10.71 -21.05
CA LEU A 11 6.25 11.56 -21.20
C LEU A 11 5.78 11.67 -22.66
N LYS A 12 6.70 11.63 -23.60
CA LYS A 12 6.39 11.59 -25.05
C LYS A 12 5.79 10.22 -25.42
N LEU A 13 6.51 9.14 -25.12
CA LEU A 13 6.13 7.80 -25.55
C LEU A 13 4.82 7.33 -24.91
N LYS A 14 4.55 7.66 -23.64
CA LYS A 14 3.28 7.26 -22.99
C LYS A 14 2.06 7.89 -23.69
N LYS A 15 2.19 9.13 -24.20
CA LYS A 15 1.11 9.78 -24.97
C LYS A 15 0.94 9.12 -26.34
N GLU A 16 2.04 8.85 -27.03
CA GLU A 16 2.02 8.22 -28.38
C GLU A 16 1.41 6.81 -28.35
N LYS A 17 1.62 6.07 -27.25
CA LYS A 17 1.20 4.68 -27.10
C LYS A 17 -0.06 4.51 -26.27
N ASP A 18 -0.73 5.57 -25.85
CA ASP A 18 -1.92 5.56 -24.98
C ASP A 18 -1.69 4.78 -23.67
N ILE A 19 -0.57 5.05 -22.99
CA ILE A 19 -0.18 4.40 -21.74
C ILE A 19 -0.50 5.31 -20.55
N CYS A 20 -1.14 4.75 -19.53
CA CYS A 20 -1.28 5.36 -18.21
C CYS A 20 -0.24 4.79 -17.24
N ILE A 21 0.50 5.65 -16.54
CA ILE A 21 1.47 5.26 -15.52
C ILE A 21 0.88 5.55 -14.14
N LEU A 22 0.70 4.50 -13.35
CA LEU A 22 0.29 4.56 -11.95
C LEU A 22 1.51 4.37 -11.06
N ALA A 23 1.76 5.25 -10.10
CA ALA A 23 2.87 5.14 -9.17
C ALA A 23 2.40 5.15 -7.72
N HIS A 24 2.90 4.20 -6.93
CA HIS A 24 2.71 4.24 -5.49
C HIS A 24 3.50 5.42 -4.90
N CYS A 25 2.96 6.08 -3.88
CA CYS A 25 3.60 7.23 -3.23
C CYS A 25 4.94 6.91 -2.55
N TYR A 26 5.32 5.63 -2.44
CA TYR A 26 6.67 5.22 -1.99
C TYR A 26 7.69 5.16 -3.12
N GLN A 27 7.32 5.42 -4.37
CA GLN A 27 8.27 5.51 -5.47
C GLN A 27 9.19 6.73 -5.33
N THR A 28 10.30 6.70 -6.05
CA THR A 28 11.24 7.82 -6.07
C THR A 28 10.65 9.04 -6.78
N PRO A 29 11.08 10.28 -6.45
CA PRO A 29 10.52 11.49 -7.05
C PRO A 29 10.57 11.52 -8.57
N ASP A 30 11.62 10.97 -9.18
CA ASP A 30 11.77 10.91 -10.64
C ASP A 30 10.70 10.07 -11.34
N ILE A 31 10.20 9.00 -10.70
CA ILE A 31 9.07 8.20 -11.17
C ILE A 31 7.75 8.92 -10.88
N VAL A 32 7.60 9.52 -9.70
CA VAL A 32 6.40 10.26 -9.31
C VAL A 32 6.11 11.41 -10.28
N GLU A 33 7.15 12.12 -10.74
CA GLU A 33 7.02 13.24 -11.68
C GLU A 33 6.48 12.85 -13.08
N ILE A 34 6.64 11.59 -13.50
CA ILE A 34 6.17 11.12 -14.81
C ILE A 34 4.86 10.33 -14.74
N ALA A 35 4.38 10.00 -13.54
CA ALA A 35 3.14 9.27 -13.32
C ALA A 35 1.91 10.12 -13.67
N ASP A 36 0.84 9.46 -14.11
CA ASP A 36 -0.47 10.09 -14.31
C ASP A 36 -1.25 10.19 -13.01
N PHE A 37 -1.09 9.18 -12.15
CA PHE A 37 -1.68 9.15 -10.82
C PHE A 37 -0.67 8.65 -9.80
N VAL A 38 -0.67 9.28 -8.63
CA VAL A 38 0.17 8.91 -7.48
C VAL A 38 -0.72 8.74 -6.26
N GLY A 39 -0.58 7.64 -5.55
CA GLY A 39 -1.39 7.36 -4.38
C GLY A 39 -0.94 6.14 -3.59
N ASP A 40 -1.73 5.80 -2.57
CA ASP A 40 -1.62 4.51 -1.88
C ASP A 40 -2.36 3.40 -2.66
N SER A 41 -2.31 2.17 -2.14
CA SER A 41 -2.89 1.00 -2.81
C SER A 41 -4.40 1.15 -3.07
N PHE A 42 -5.15 1.78 -2.15
CA PHE A 42 -6.59 1.99 -2.32
C PHE A 42 -6.88 3.02 -3.41
N ALA A 43 -6.25 4.18 -3.32
CA ALA A 43 -6.44 5.26 -4.29
C ALA A 43 -6.10 4.81 -5.70
N LEU A 44 -4.98 4.09 -5.89
CA LEU A 44 -4.57 3.57 -7.19
C LEU A 44 -5.53 2.50 -7.72
N SER A 45 -6.08 1.65 -6.86
CA SER A 45 -7.08 0.65 -7.27
C SER A 45 -8.36 1.30 -7.81
N VAL A 46 -8.84 2.35 -7.13
CA VAL A 46 -10.00 3.12 -7.56
C VAL A 46 -9.72 3.89 -8.86
N GLU A 47 -8.56 4.55 -8.97
CA GLU A 47 -8.21 5.29 -10.18
C GLU A 47 -7.99 4.37 -11.38
N ALA A 48 -7.37 3.20 -11.19
CA ALA A 48 -7.16 2.23 -12.25
C ALA A 48 -8.46 1.81 -12.97
N SER A 49 -9.58 1.73 -12.25
CA SER A 49 -10.89 1.40 -12.82
C SER A 49 -11.49 2.52 -13.67
N LYS A 50 -11.05 3.77 -13.48
CA LYS A 50 -11.58 4.96 -14.16
C LYS A 50 -10.79 5.36 -15.40
N VAL A 51 -9.50 4.99 -15.50
CA VAL A 51 -8.66 5.38 -16.64
C VAL A 51 -9.16 4.73 -17.93
N LYS A 52 -9.13 5.53 -19.01
CA LYS A 52 -9.60 5.10 -20.34
C LYS A 52 -8.51 4.43 -21.18
N ASN A 53 -7.25 4.57 -20.79
CA ASN A 53 -6.10 4.00 -21.48
C ASN A 53 -6.21 2.47 -21.53
N LYS A 54 -5.83 1.90 -22.69
CA LYS A 54 -5.80 0.45 -22.88
C LYS A 54 -4.63 -0.22 -22.16
N THR A 55 -3.53 0.51 -22.01
CA THR A 55 -2.32 0.01 -21.36
C THR A 55 -2.06 0.78 -20.07
N VAL A 56 -1.79 0.05 -19.00
CA VAL A 56 -1.43 0.60 -17.68
C VAL A 56 -0.07 0.05 -17.27
N ILE A 57 0.85 0.92 -16.85
CA ILE A 57 2.11 0.52 -16.21
C ILE A 57 2.02 0.84 -14.72
N MET A 58 2.20 -0.18 -13.88
CA MET A 58 2.25 -0.03 -12.44
C MET A 58 3.71 0.12 -11.99
N CYS A 59 4.04 1.27 -11.41
CA CYS A 59 5.26 1.52 -10.64
C CYS A 59 4.93 1.34 -9.16
N GLY A 60 5.07 0.12 -8.69
CA GLY A 60 4.70 -0.34 -7.35
C GLY A 60 5.15 -1.77 -7.17
N VAL A 61 4.40 -2.57 -6.42
CA VAL A 61 4.66 -3.99 -6.22
C VAL A 61 3.58 -4.86 -6.86
N ARG A 62 3.90 -6.16 -7.08
CA ARG A 62 3.12 -7.12 -7.85
C ARG A 62 1.63 -7.13 -7.55
N PHE A 63 1.22 -7.29 -6.28
CA PHE A 63 -0.21 -7.37 -5.91
C PHE A 63 -1.01 -6.13 -6.32
N MET A 64 -0.35 -4.97 -6.48
CA MET A 64 -1.01 -3.74 -6.95
C MET A 64 -1.30 -3.81 -8.45
N ALA A 65 -0.35 -4.30 -9.25
CA ALA A 65 -0.56 -4.54 -10.67
C ALA A 65 -1.63 -5.61 -10.91
N GLU A 66 -1.62 -6.69 -10.11
CA GLU A 66 -2.67 -7.71 -10.11
C GLU A 66 -4.05 -7.10 -9.77
N THR A 67 -4.12 -6.21 -8.76
CA THR A 67 -5.38 -5.53 -8.40
C THR A 67 -5.93 -4.71 -9.57
N VAL A 68 -5.06 -4.01 -10.31
CA VAL A 68 -5.47 -3.30 -11.54
C VAL A 68 -6.02 -4.28 -12.58
N LYS A 69 -5.35 -5.41 -12.80
CA LYS A 69 -5.79 -6.44 -13.75
C LYS A 69 -7.11 -7.09 -13.35
N ILE A 70 -7.32 -7.32 -12.04
CA ILE A 70 -8.57 -7.87 -11.50
C ILE A 70 -9.74 -6.93 -11.78
N LEU A 71 -9.57 -5.63 -11.57
CA LEU A 71 -10.63 -4.62 -11.71
C LEU A 71 -10.85 -4.20 -13.17
N SER A 72 -9.85 -4.31 -14.03
CA SER A 72 -9.87 -3.89 -15.43
C SER A 72 -9.29 -4.98 -16.33
N PRO A 73 -9.97 -6.13 -16.47
CA PRO A 73 -9.45 -7.30 -17.19
C PRO A 73 -9.20 -7.02 -18.69
N GLU A 74 -9.91 -6.06 -19.26
CA GLU A 74 -9.78 -5.64 -20.66
C GLU A 74 -8.48 -4.88 -20.95
N LYS A 75 -7.78 -4.40 -19.91
CA LYS A 75 -6.54 -3.65 -20.06
C LYS A 75 -5.32 -4.56 -20.09
N THR A 76 -4.33 -4.15 -20.83
CA THR A 76 -2.98 -4.69 -20.72
C THR A 76 -2.29 -3.99 -19.54
N VAL A 77 -1.92 -4.75 -18.51
CA VAL A 77 -1.30 -4.22 -17.28
C VAL A 77 0.11 -4.75 -17.17
N TYR A 78 1.08 -3.84 -17.04
CA TYR A 78 2.48 -4.17 -16.82
C TYR A 78 2.93 -3.79 -15.42
N LEU A 79 3.68 -4.66 -14.77
CA LEU A 79 4.53 -4.32 -13.64
C LEU A 79 5.87 -3.82 -14.19
N ALA A 80 6.26 -2.59 -13.87
CA ALA A 80 7.43 -1.94 -14.48
C ALA A 80 8.74 -2.71 -14.23
N ASN A 81 8.91 -3.28 -13.02
CA ASN A 81 10.02 -4.16 -12.67
C ASN A 81 9.48 -5.50 -12.16
N PRO A 82 9.77 -6.64 -12.82
CA PRO A 82 9.25 -7.95 -12.44
C PRO A 82 9.63 -8.42 -11.03
N ASP A 83 10.76 -7.95 -10.50
CA ASP A 83 11.27 -8.34 -9.18
C ASP A 83 10.62 -7.54 -8.04
N ALA A 84 9.72 -6.58 -8.36
CA ALA A 84 9.03 -5.77 -7.37
C ALA A 84 7.90 -6.55 -6.68
N GLY A 85 8.25 -7.56 -5.86
CA GLY A 85 7.35 -8.32 -5.00
C GLY A 85 7.02 -7.59 -3.68
N CYS A 86 6.21 -8.22 -2.84
CA CYS A 86 5.93 -7.74 -1.49
C CYS A 86 6.02 -8.90 -0.49
N PRO A 87 7.07 -8.96 0.36
CA PRO A 87 7.24 -10.06 1.30
C PRO A 87 6.04 -10.29 2.22
N MET A 88 5.32 -9.22 2.60
CA MET A 88 4.09 -9.35 3.38
C MET A 88 2.96 -10.00 2.56
N ALA A 89 2.82 -9.63 1.29
CA ALA A 89 1.76 -10.18 0.44
C ALA A 89 1.97 -11.67 0.13
N GLU A 90 3.21 -12.11 0.13
CA GLU A 90 3.65 -13.46 -0.28
C GLU A 90 3.90 -14.40 0.91
N MET A 91 3.73 -13.94 2.16
CA MET A 91 4.07 -14.72 3.37
C MET A 91 3.03 -15.78 3.75
N MET A 92 1.83 -15.70 3.19
CA MET A 92 0.75 -16.67 3.42
C MET A 92 0.23 -17.17 2.09
N ASP A 93 0.04 -18.49 1.99
CA ASP A 93 -0.59 -19.12 0.83
C ASP A 93 -2.08 -19.38 1.06
N LYS A 94 -2.76 -19.70 -0.02
CA LYS A 94 -4.19 -20.00 -0.03
C LYS A 94 -4.52 -21.22 0.83
N GLU A 95 -3.69 -22.26 0.74
CA GLU A 95 -3.86 -23.54 1.43
C GLU A 95 -3.84 -23.37 2.96
N LEU A 96 -2.95 -22.52 3.46
CA LEU A 96 -2.91 -22.16 4.89
C LEU A 96 -4.24 -21.56 5.34
N ILE A 97 -4.75 -20.60 4.60
CA ILE A 97 -6.00 -19.92 4.98
C ILE A 97 -7.21 -20.84 4.85
N GLU A 98 -7.24 -21.72 3.86
CA GLU A 98 -8.28 -22.75 3.76
C GLU A 98 -8.27 -23.71 4.98
N GLN A 99 -7.08 -24.08 5.49
CA GLN A 99 -6.96 -24.89 6.70
C GLN A 99 -7.43 -24.11 7.94
N VAL A 100 -7.05 -22.84 8.07
CA VAL A 100 -7.49 -22.00 9.18
C VAL A 100 -9.00 -21.78 9.15
N LYS A 101 -9.62 -21.58 7.97
CA LYS A 101 -11.08 -21.48 7.81
C LYS A 101 -11.81 -22.74 8.28
N LYS A 102 -11.25 -23.94 8.04
CA LYS A 102 -11.81 -25.19 8.54
C LYS A 102 -11.80 -25.29 10.06
N GLN A 103 -10.78 -24.71 10.71
CA GLN A 103 -10.69 -24.66 12.18
C GLN A 103 -11.59 -23.57 12.79
N TYR A 104 -11.86 -22.50 12.05
CA TYR A 104 -12.63 -21.33 12.47
C TYR A 104 -13.71 -20.98 11.43
N PRO A 105 -14.70 -21.88 11.22
CA PRO A 105 -15.67 -21.76 10.13
C PRO A 105 -16.65 -20.60 10.29
N ASP A 106 -16.78 -20.04 11.47
CA ASP A 106 -17.65 -18.91 11.83
C ASP A 106 -16.95 -17.54 11.78
N TYR A 107 -15.64 -17.52 11.39
CA TYR A 107 -14.91 -16.27 11.23
C TYR A 107 -15.00 -15.72 9.81
N THR A 108 -15.25 -14.43 9.70
CA THR A 108 -15.12 -13.70 8.44
C THR A 108 -13.63 -13.41 8.15
N VAL A 109 -13.13 -13.83 7.00
CA VAL A 109 -11.74 -13.58 6.60
C VAL A 109 -11.62 -12.20 6.00
N VAL A 110 -11.01 -11.30 6.73
CA VAL A 110 -10.67 -9.94 6.30
C VAL A 110 -9.20 -9.90 5.88
N ALA A 111 -8.97 -9.68 4.60
CA ALA A 111 -7.64 -9.63 4.05
C ALA A 111 -7.19 -8.19 3.81
N TYR A 112 -6.06 -7.81 4.39
CA TYR A 112 -5.37 -6.61 3.93
C TYR A 112 -5.04 -6.77 2.44
N ILE A 113 -5.21 -5.71 1.64
CA ILE A 113 -5.05 -5.74 0.17
C ILE A 113 -3.67 -6.27 -0.26
N ASN A 114 -2.67 -6.16 0.63
CA ASN A 114 -1.32 -6.68 0.46
C ASN A 114 -1.29 -8.20 0.62
N THR A 115 -1.93 -8.89 -0.30
CA THR A 115 -2.00 -10.34 -0.46
C THR A 115 -1.98 -10.69 -1.93
N THR A 116 -1.64 -11.94 -2.29
CA THR A 116 -1.67 -12.43 -3.67
C THR A 116 -3.11 -12.56 -4.19
N SER A 117 -3.26 -12.55 -5.51
CA SER A 117 -4.58 -12.76 -6.14
C SER A 117 -5.17 -14.13 -5.79
N GLU A 118 -4.34 -15.17 -5.70
CA GLU A 118 -4.76 -16.51 -5.31
C GLU A 118 -5.30 -16.54 -3.89
N LEU A 119 -4.59 -15.92 -2.92
CA LEU A 119 -5.04 -15.85 -1.54
C LEU A 119 -6.37 -15.11 -1.42
N LYS A 120 -6.58 -14.06 -2.21
CA LYS A 120 -7.84 -13.31 -2.24
C LYS A 120 -9.05 -14.17 -2.61
N THR A 121 -8.86 -15.27 -3.37
CA THR A 121 -9.98 -16.16 -3.78
C THR A 121 -10.70 -16.81 -2.61
N VAL A 122 -10.03 -16.96 -1.46
CA VAL A 122 -10.57 -17.58 -0.25
C VAL A 122 -10.91 -16.59 0.87
N CYS A 123 -10.74 -15.29 0.60
CA CYS A 123 -11.06 -14.20 1.54
C CYS A 123 -12.47 -13.67 1.28
N ASP A 124 -13.11 -13.15 2.34
CA ASP A 124 -14.49 -12.68 2.28
C ASP A 124 -14.57 -11.20 1.92
N VAL A 125 -13.60 -10.39 2.37
CA VAL A 125 -13.47 -8.97 2.05
C VAL A 125 -12.02 -8.52 2.15
N CYS A 126 -11.59 -7.64 1.23
CA CYS A 126 -10.32 -6.93 1.35
C CYS A 126 -10.50 -5.63 2.13
N VAL A 127 -9.41 -5.16 2.71
CA VAL A 127 -9.31 -3.84 3.35
C VAL A 127 -7.97 -3.19 3.02
N THR A 128 -7.90 -1.88 3.19
CA THR A 128 -6.64 -1.13 3.22
C THR A 128 -6.47 -0.49 4.59
N SER A 129 -5.29 0.04 4.91
CA SER A 129 -5.08 0.76 6.17
C SER A 129 -6.02 1.95 6.34
N SER A 130 -6.54 2.53 5.25
CA SER A 130 -7.51 3.63 5.29
C SER A 130 -8.96 3.17 5.49
N SER A 131 -9.33 1.99 5.02
CA SER A 131 -10.71 1.50 5.03
C SER A 131 -11.01 0.44 6.10
N ALA A 132 -9.97 -0.15 6.70
CA ALA A 132 -10.10 -1.32 7.57
C ALA A 132 -11.02 -1.11 8.77
N LEU A 133 -10.90 0.02 9.48
CA LEU A 133 -11.78 0.32 10.62
C LEU A 133 -13.24 0.42 10.18
N LYS A 134 -13.52 1.14 9.09
CA LYS A 134 -14.87 1.31 8.57
C LYS A 134 -15.48 -0.01 8.13
N ILE A 135 -14.73 -0.79 7.33
CA ILE A 135 -15.20 -2.07 6.80
C ILE A 135 -15.41 -3.09 7.93
N CYS A 136 -14.41 -3.29 8.81
CA CYS A 136 -14.56 -4.24 9.92
C CYS A 136 -15.74 -3.89 10.84
N ASN A 137 -16.02 -2.60 11.03
CA ASN A 137 -17.19 -2.16 11.82
C ASN A 137 -18.53 -2.44 11.11
N SER A 138 -18.58 -2.39 9.78
CA SER A 138 -19.79 -2.62 8.98
C SER A 138 -20.12 -4.09 8.75
N LEU A 139 -19.22 -5.02 9.09
CA LEU A 139 -19.48 -6.45 8.95
C LEU A 139 -20.46 -6.94 10.01
N ASP A 140 -21.45 -7.76 9.61
CA ASP A 140 -22.42 -8.38 10.51
C ASP A 140 -21.77 -9.38 11.49
N SER A 141 -20.64 -9.98 11.09
CA SER A 141 -19.91 -10.93 11.94
C SER A 141 -19.14 -10.22 13.04
N ASP A 142 -19.27 -10.75 14.26
CA ASP A 142 -18.45 -10.32 15.41
C ASP A 142 -17.10 -11.07 15.48
N LYS A 143 -16.87 -12.06 14.61
CA LYS A 143 -15.65 -12.87 14.57
C LYS A 143 -14.88 -12.62 13.27
N ILE A 144 -13.68 -12.11 13.40
CA ILE A 144 -12.82 -11.67 12.27
C ILE A 144 -11.50 -12.42 12.32
N LEU A 145 -11.18 -13.12 11.23
CA LEU A 145 -9.82 -13.60 10.95
C LEU A 145 -9.12 -12.54 10.08
N PHE A 146 -8.20 -11.78 10.66
CA PHE A 146 -7.49 -10.70 9.97
C PHE A 146 -6.11 -11.18 9.50
N ILE A 147 -5.82 -11.00 8.21
CA ILE A 147 -4.57 -11.41 7.55
C ILE A 147 -4.07 -10.31 6.59
N PRO A 148 -2.78 -10.30 6.17
CA PRO A 148 -1.65 -11.02 6.78
C PRO A 148 -0.94 -10.19 7.86
N ASP A 149 -1.26 -8.88 8.01
CA ASP A 149 -0.56 -7.96 8.90
C ASP A 149 -1.14 -7.98 10.32
N ARG A 150 -0.39 -8.60 11.25
CA ARG A 150 -0.77 -8.70 12.65
C ARG A 150 -0.81 -7.34 13.35
N ASN A 151 0.10 -6.43 13.01
CA ASN A 151 0.17 -5.13 13.67
C ASN A 151 -1.03 -4.27 13.31
N LEU A 152 -1.36 -4.17 12.02
CA LEU A 152 -2.58 -3.51 11.56
C LEU A 152 -3.82 -4.16 12.18
N GLY A 153 -3.89 -5.50 12.17
CA GLY A 153 -4.99 -6.24 12.79
C GLY A 153 -5.13 -5.97 14.29
N SER A 154 -4.02 -5.91 15.03
CA SER A 154 -4.00 -5.58 16.46
C SER A 154 -4.50 -4.15 16.73
N TYR A 155 -4.04 -3.19 15.92
CA TYR A 155 -4.51 -1.80 16.00
C TYR A 155 -6.02 -1.71 15.81
N ILE A 156 -6.57 -2.41 14.80
CA ILE A 156 -8.01 -2.42 14.51
C ILE A 156 -8.80 -3.11 15.65
N ALA A 157 -8.32 -4.26 16.13
CA ALA A 157 -8.95 -5.01 17.21
C ALA A 157 -9.08 -4.17 18.49
N LYS A 158 -8.07 -3.37 18.84
CA LYS A 158 -8.13 -2.44 19.99
C LYS A 158 -9.23 -1.38 19.84
N GLN A 159 -9.59 -0.98 18.62
CA GLN A 159 -10.67 -0.03 18.36
C GLN A 159 -12.07 -0.69 18.37
N MET A 160 -12.13 -2.02 18.38
CA MET A 160 -13.38 -2.80 18.30
C MET A 160 -13.46 -3.85 19.40
N PRO A 161 -13.56 -3.45 20.68
CA PRO A 161 -13.55 -4.40 21.81
C PRO A 161 -14.76 -5.35 21.82
N ASN A 162 -15.79 -5.06 21.03
CA ASN A 162 -17.00 -5.90 20.91
C ASN A 162 -16.87 -7.00 19.85
N LYS A 163 -15.77 -7.01 19.06
CA LYS A 163 -15.53 -8.04 18.03
C LYS A 163 -14.32 -8.90 18.42
N GLU A 164 -14.41 -10.18 18.15
CA GLU A 164 -13.34 -11.14 18.36
C GLU A 164 -12.40 -11.18 17.15
N PHE A 165 -11.13 -10.86 17.35
CA PHE A 165 -10.13 -10.91 16.29
C PHE A 165 -9.18 -12.09 16.48
N LYS A 166 -9.03 -12.88 15.44
CA LYS A 166 -7.95 -13.83 15.28
C LYS A 166 -6.91 -13.27 14.32
N LEU A 167 -5.67 -13.17 14.78
CA LEU A 167 -4.56 -12.62 14.03
C LEU A 167 -3.54 -13.73 13.78
N LEU A 168 -3.12 -13.89 12.52
CA LEU A 168 -2.00 -14.77 12.18
C LEU A 168 -0.69 -13.98 12.28
N SER A 169 0.43 -14.71 12.49
CA SER A 169 1.76 -14.09 12.53
C SER A 169 2.18 -13.66 11.15
N GLY A 170 2.32 -12.36 10.95
CA GLY A 170 2.75 -11.74 9.71
C GLY A 170 2.80 -10.23 9.86
N GLY A 171 3.39 -9.53 8.90
CA GLY A 171 3.46 -8.07 8.90
C GLY A 171 4.49 -7.51 7.93
N CYS A 172 4.48 -6.21 7.80
CA CYS A 172 5.39 -5.48 6.94
C CYS A 172 6.80 -5.43 7.53
N PRO A 173 7.83 -6.03 6.90
CA PRO A 173 9.19 -6.04 7.43
C PRO A 173 9.81 -4.64 7.53
N THR A 174 9.31 -3.67 6.75
CA THR A 174 9.77 -2.28 6.81
C THR A 174 9.28 -1.59 8.07
N HIS A 175 7.98 -1.68 8.39
CA HIS A 175 7.39 -1.03 9.56
C HIS A 175 7.68 -1.79 10.86
N ALA A 176 7.70 -3.12 10.82
CA ALA A 176 7.91 -3.97 12.01
C ALA A 176 9.33 -3.88 12.62
N ARG A 177 10.30 -3.28 11.90
CA ARG A 177 11.66 -3.09 12.43
C ARG A 177 11.82 -1.87 13.35
N MET A 178 10.83 -0.99 13.40
CA MET A 178 10.86 0.19 14.27
C MET A 178 10.61 -0.20 15.72
N SER A 179 11.21 0.55 16.65
CA SER A 179 11.14 0.30 18.08
C SER A 179 10.78 1.56 18.88
N ALA A 180 10.34 1.38 20.11
CA ALA A 180 10.12 2.49 21.05
C ALA A 180 11.40 3.32 21.28
N SER A 181 12.59 2.71 21.13
CA SER A 181 13.88 3.43 21.23
C SER A 181 14.05 4.42 20.09
N ASP A 182 13.65 4.08 18.86
CA ASP A 182 13.69 4.97 17.70
C ASP A 182 12.78 6.18 17.93
N VAL A 183 11.57 5.96 18.46
CA VAL A 183 10.62 7.03 18.78
C VAL A 183 11.18 7.97 19.85
N LYS A 184 11.73 7.41 20.95
CA LYS A 184 12.34 8.22 22.03
C LYS A 184 13.47 9.08 21.52
N LYS A 185 14.33 8.51 20.65
CA LYS A 185 15.42 9.24 20.02
C LYS A 185 14.91 10.38 19.14
N ALA A 186 13.99 10.10 18.24
CA ALA A 186 13.42 11.10 17.34
C ALA A 186 12.70 12.23 18.09
N LYS A 187 11.90 11.89 19.13
CA LYS A 187 11.23 12.90 20.00
C LYS A 187 12.24 13.73 20.83
N ALA A 188 13.37 13.16 21.21
CA ALA A 188 14.43 13.91 21.89
C ALA A 188 15.15 14.89 20.95
N GLU A 189 15.36 14.53 19.69
CA GLU A 189 15.94 15.38 18.65
C GLU A 189 14.97 16.46 18.17
N HIS A 190 13.65 16.17 18.18
CA HIS A 190 12.59 17.05 17.69
C HIS A 190 11.45 17.17 18.72
N PRO A 191 11.65 17.81 19.87
CA PRO A 191 10.73 17.78 21.01
C PRO A 191 9.37 18.46 20.75
N ASN A 192 9.27 19.34 19.76
CA ASN A 192 8.03 20.04 19.39
C ASN A 192 7.26 19.33 18.24
N ALA A 193 7.84 18.30 17.65
CA ALA A 193 7.25 17.63 16.52
C ALA A 193 6.15 16.64 16.95
N LEU A 194 5.01 16.66 16.26
CA LEU A 194 3.99 15.64 16.39
C LEU A 194 4.45 14.35 15.70
N PHE A 195 4.27 13.23 16.36
CA PHE A 195 4.61 11.91 15.82
C PHE A 195 3.41 11.25 15.13
N LEU A 196 3.50 11.09 13.82
CA LEU A 196 2.48 10.47 12.98
C LEU A 196 2.98 9.10 12.51
N VAL A 197 2.19 8.03 12.73
CA VAL A 197 2.65 6.65 12.49
C VAL A 197 1.65 5.82 11.67
N HIS A 198 2.19 4.91 10.87
CA HIS A 198 1.39 3.90 10.18
C HIS A 198 1.08 2.72 11.10
N PRO A 199 -0.15 2.17 11.12
CA PRO A 199 -0.54 1.08 12.02
C PRO A 199 0.12 -0.29 11.72
N GLU A 200 0.91 -0.42 10.65
CA GLU A 200 1.79 -1.57 10.42
C GLU A 200 3.03 -1.57 11.32
N CYS A 201 3.34 -0.47 12.01
CA CYS A 201 4.38 -0.43 13.02
C CYS A 201 3.96 -1.28 14.23
N VAL A 202 4.97 -1.77 14.97
CA VAL A 202 4.72 -2.55 16.20
C VAL A 202 3.97 -1.72 17.24
N GLU A 203 3.21 -2.40 18.09
CA GLU A 203 2.31 -1.80 19.07
C GLU A 203 2.98 -0.74 19.94
N GLU A 204 4.17 -1.02 20.47
CA GLU A 204 4.93 -0.09 21.31
C GLU A 204 5.30 1.24 20.60
N VAL A 205 5.40 1.23 19.27
CA VAL A 205 5.65 2.42 18.46
C VAL A 205 4.35 3.18 18.22
N VAL A 206 3.27 2.46 17.91
CA VAL A 206 1.93 3.01 17.65
C VAL A 206 1.37 3.69 18.91
N GLU A 207 1.58 3.13 20.10
CA GLU A 207 1.12 3.70 21.38
C GLU A 207 1.79 5.03 21.76
N MET A 208 2.93 5.34 21.16
CA MET A 208 3.65 6.62 21.39
C MET A 208 3.25 7.74 20.43
N ALA A 209 2.35 7.47 19.48
CA ALA A 209 1.99 8.38 18.40
C ALA A 209 0.95 9.42 18.83
N ASP A 210 1.07 10.62 18.26
CA ASP A 210 0.06 11.66 18.35
C ASP A 210 -1.06 11.45 17.32
N TYR A 211 -0.77 10.74 16.21
CA TYR A 211 -1.73 10.33 15.21
C TYR A 211 -1.34 8.99 14.58
N VAL A 212 -2.33 8.11 14.42
CA VAL A 212 -2.19 6.82 13.74
C VAL A 212 -3.11 6.79 12.53
N GLY A 213 -2.57 6.48 11.37
CA GLY A 213 -3.38 6.42 10.15
C GLY A 213 -2.65 5.83 8.95
N SER A 214 -3.40 5.64 7.86
CA SER A 214 -2.84 5.23 6.57
C SER A 214 -1.84 6.27 6.05
N THR A 215 -1.07 5.91 5.04
CA THR A 215 -0.15 6.84 4.37
C THR A 215 -0.85 8.13 3.93
N THR A 216 -2.00 8.01 3.25
CA THR A 216 -2.81 9.18 2.86
C THR A 216 -3.35 9.91 4.08
N GLY A 217 -3.75 9.20 5.14
CA GLY A 217 -4.20 9.77 6.41
C GLY A 217 -3.12 10.63 7.07
N ILE A 218 -1.89 10.12 7.15
CA ILE A 218 -0.72 10.83 7.67
C ILE A 218 -0.47 12.11 6.86
N MET A 219 -0.47 12.01 5.53
CA MET A 219 -0.25 13.16 4.65
C MET A 219 -1.33 14.23 4.83
N ASN A 220 -2.59 13.83 4.91
CA ASN A 220 -3.72 14.75 5.09
C ASN A 220 -3.69 15.41 6.48
N TYR A 221 -3.41 14.62 7.53
CA TYR A 221 -3.26 15.17 8.89
C TYR A 221 -2.15 16.22 8.94
N ALA A 222 -0.98 15.91 8.39
CA ALA A 222 0.16 16.83 8.37
C ALA A 222 -0.12 18.11 7.57
N LYS A 223 -0.83 18.00 6.43
CA LYS A 223 -1.22 19.16 5.60
C LYS A 223 -2.20 20.08 6.32
N ASN A 224 -3.21 19.53 6.99
CA ASN A 224 -4.32 20.27 7.59
C ASN A 224 -4.07 20.71 9.04
N SER A 225 -3.05 20.18 9.72
CA SER A 225 -2.69 20.55 11.08
C SER A 225 -2.03 21.94 11.14
N ASP A 226 -2.26 22.67 12.22
CA ASP A 226 -1.57 23.93 12.52
C ASP A 226 -0.12 23.73 13.01
N ALA A 227 0.23 22.51 13.42
CA ALA A 227 1.58 22.15 13.83
C ALA A 227 2.58 22.37 12.69
N LYS A 228 3.81 22.74 13.05
CA LYS A 228 4.87 23.08 12.09
C LYS A 228 5.95 22.01 11.96
N GLU A 229 5.99 21.05 12.87
CA GLU A 229 7.02 20.01 12.91
C GLU A 229 6.39 18.65 13.09
N PHE A 230 6.84 17.65 12.32
CA PHE A 230 6.29 16.30 12.33
C PHE A 230 7.39 15.25 12.23
N ILE A 231 7.33 14.22 13.05
CA ILE A 231 8.08 12.98 12.89
C ILE A 231 7.17 12.00 12.14
N ILE A 232 7.66 11.43 11.05
CA ILE A 232 6.89 10.55 10.16
C ILE A 232 7.32 9.10 10.35
N GLY A 233 6.43 8.29 10.90
CA GLY A 233 6.60 6.87 11.20
C GLY A 233 6.00 5.97 10.11
N THR A 234 6.34 6.24 8.85
CA THR A 234 6.09 5.38 7.70
C THR A 234 7.24 5.51 6.69
N GLU A 235 7.13 4.86 5.53
CA GLU A 235 8.19 4.83 4.50
C GLU A 235 8.65 6.25 4.13
N ASN A 236 9.97 6.44 4.07
CA ASN A 236 10.62 7.76 4.05
C ASN A 236 10.32 8.65 2.83
N SER A 237 9.81 8.11 1.72
CA SER A 237 9.36 8.93 0.59
C SER A 237 8.28 9.93 1.00
N ILE A 238 7.48 9.61 2.01
CA ILE A 238 6.40 10.48 2.50
C ILE A 238 6.96 11.76 3.09
N VAL A 239 8.11 11.71 3.73
CA VAL A 239 8.82 12.92 4.22
C VAL A 239 9.11 13.86 3.05
N SER A 240 9.67 13.33 1.95
CA SER A 240 9.99 14.12 0.75
C SER A 240 8.75 14.71 0.11
N HIS A 241 7.67 13.92 -0.02
CA HIS A 241 6.40 14.40 -0.57
C HIS A 241 5.78 15.51 0.27
N LEU A 242 5.80 15.36 1.59
CA LEU A 242 5.28 16.37 2.52
C LEU A 242 6.12 17.64 2.48
N GLN A 243 7.46 17.52 2.44
CA GLN A 243 8.34 18.68 2.37
C GLN A 243 8.13 19.50 1.10
N LEU A 244 7.89 18.83 -0.05
CA LEU A 244 7.58 19.51 -1.31
C LEU A 244 6.20 20.18 -1.30
N SER A 245 5.20 19.51 -0.71
CA SER A 245 3.80 20.01 -0.72
C SER A 245 3.49 21.02 0.40
N CYS A 246 4.31 21.07 1.46
CA CYS A 246 4.14 21.94 2.62
C CYS A 246 5.49 22.58 2.98
N PRO A 247 5.99 23.54 2.17
CA PRO A 247 7.34 24.13 2.37
C PRO A 247 7.48 24.97 3.65
N ASP A 248 6.35 25.34 4.27
CA ASP A 248 6.28 26.08 5.54
C ASP A 248 6.30 25.18 6.79
N LYS A 249 6.46 23.87 6.62
CA LYS A 249 6.50 22.86 7.69
C LYS A 249 7.78 22.04 7.61
N MET A 250 8.16 21.42 8.71
CA MET A 250 9.33 20.55 8.81
C MET A 250 8.91 19.09 9.03
N PHE A 251 9.51 18.19 8.30
CA PHE A 251 9.21 16.76 8.36
C PHE A 251 10.49 15.97 8.60
N TYR A 252 10.48 15.14 9.61
CA TYR A 252 11.60 14.32 10.03
C TYR A 252 11.22 12.83 9.89
N PRO A 253 12.06 11.99 9.31
CA PRO A 253 11.80 10.56 9.33
C PRO A 253 11.98 10.02 10.75
N LEU A 254 11.12 9.07 11.18
CA LEU A 254 11.31 8.37 12.45
C LEU A 254 12.66 7.64 12.48
N SER A 255 13.04 7.01 11.38
CA SER A 255 14.32 6.37 11.16
C SER A 255 14.69 6.42 9.68
N LYS A 256 15.98 6.58 9.38
CA LYS A 256 16.50 6.45 8.01
C LYS A 256 16.30 5.04 7.42
N ASP A 257 16.03 4.04 8.26
CA ASP A 257 15.85 2.66 7.87
C ASP A 257 14.40 2.31 7.46
N LEU A 258 13.47 3.28 7.56
CA LEU A 258 12.10 3.15 7.04
C LEU A 258 12.07 3.27 5.51
N ILE A 259 12.73 2.34 4.84
CA ILE A 259 12.81 2.24 3.38
C ILE A 259 12.24 0.89 2.94
N CYS A 260 11.25 0.93 2.07
CA CYS A 260 10.73 -0.27 1.41
C CYS A 260 11.58 -0.58 0.18
N HIS A 261 12.55 -1.50 0.30
CA HIS A 261 13.44 -1.87 -0.80
C HIS A 261 12.66 -2.37 -2.03
N ASN A 262 11.60 -3.12 -1.84
CA ASN A 262 10.76 -3.64 -2.92
C ASN A 262 10.05 -2.53 -3.72
N MET A 263 9.70 -1.41 -3.08
CA MET A 263 9.17 -0.24 -3.77
C MET A 263 10.27 0.57 -4.48
N LYS A 264 11.54 0.45 -4.04
CA LYS A 264 12.69 1.17 -4.61
C LYS A 264 13.43 0.40 -5.70
N ILE A 265 13.11 -0.88 -5.91
CA ILE A 265 13.75 -1.70 -6.94
C ILE A 265 13.39 -1.21 -8.35
N THR A 266 12.19 -0.67 -8.52
CA THR A 266 11.77 -0.04 -9.77
C THR A 266 12.52 1.29 -9.97
N THR A 267 13.23 1.39 -11.08
CA THR A 267 13.98 2.60 -11.48
C THR A 267 13.29 3.30 -12.65
N ILE A 268 13.65 4.57 -12.87
CA ILE A 268 13.15 5.33 -14.04
C ILE A 268 13.57 4.67 -15.36
N VAL A 269 14.67 3.92 -15.39
CA VAL A 269 15.13 3.16 -16.57
C VAL A 269 14.22 1.96 -16.81
N ASP A 270 13.77 1.28 -15.78
CA ASP A 270 12.78 0.19 -15.90
C ASP A 270 11.49 0.72 -16.51
N VAL A 271 11.01 1.88 -16.01
CA VAL A 271 9.81 2.52 -16.57
C VAL A 271 10.00 2.88 -18.04
N LEU A 272 11.13 3.47 -18.42
CA LEU A 272 11.42 3.77 -19.82
C LEU A 272 11.42 2.52 -20.71
N ASN A 273 12.08 1.46 -20.24
CA ASN A 273 12.16 0.20 -20.97
C ASN A 273 10.79 -0.47 -21.09
N CYS A 274 9.97 -0.41 -20.04
CA CYS A 274 8.60 -0.91 -20.06
C CYS A 274 7.72 -0.12 -21.06
N VAL A 275 7.78 1.21 -21.06
CA VAL A 275 7.08 2.05 -22.03
C VAL A 275 7.53 1.77 -23.46
N LYS A 276 8.82 1.44 -23.68
CA LYS A 276 9.35 1.01 -24.99
C LYS A 276 8.87 -0.38 -25.39
N GLY A 277 8.46 -1.23 -24.48
CA GLY A 277 8.15 -2.65 -24.68
C GLY A 277 9.41 -3.53 -24.75
N ILE A 278 10.50 -3.10 -24.07
CA ILE A 278 11.76 -3.83 -23.97
C ILE A 278 11.77 -4.74 -22.75
N SER A 279 11.19 -4.28 -21.63
CA SER A 279 11.08 -5.00 -20.37
C SER A 279 9.75 -4.71 -19.69
N GLY A 280 9.61 -5.17 -18.45
CA GLY A 280 8.37 -5.18 -17.70
C GLY A 280 7.69 -6.55 -17.82
N GLU A 281 6.77 -6.82 -16.92
CA GLU A 281 6.00 -8.08 -16.90
C GLU A 281 4.54 -7.78 -17.14
N GLU A 282 3.95 -8.39 -18.15
CA GLU A 282 2.51 -8.34 -18.33
C GLU A 282 1.82 -9.22 -17.28
N ILE A 283 0.88 -8.63 -16.55
CA ILE A 283 0.09 -9.35 -15.55
C ILE A 283 -1.02 -10.12 -16.26
N VAL A 284 -0.90 -11.44 -16.18
CA VAL A 284 -1.90 -12.41 -16.67
C VAL A 284 -2.41 -13.19 -15.49
N LEU A 285 -3.72 -13.30 -15.34
CA LEU A 285 -4.38 -14.05 -14.27
C LEU A 285 -5.34 -15.07 -14.88
N ASP A 286 -5.37 -16.25 -14.30
CA ASP A 286 -6.40 -17.21 -14.61
C ASP A 286 -7.77 -16.62 -14.27
N GLU A 287 -8.77 -16.87 -15.12
CA GLU A 287 -10.08 -16.21 -14.99
C GLU A 287 -10.78 -16.58 -13.68
N ASP A 288 -10.64 -17.82 -13.20
CA ASP A 288 -11.20 -18.26 -11.91
C ASP A 288 -10.53 -17.54 -10.73
N VAL A 289 -9.21 -17.35 -10.79
CA VAL A 289 -8.46 -16.59 -9.79
C VAL A 289 -8.90 -15.13 -9.83
N ARG A 290 -8.98 -14.53 -11.01
CA ARG A 290 -9.43 -13.15 -11.19
C ARG A 290 -10.83 -12.91 -10.63
N LEU A 291 -11.79 -13.75 -10.99
CA LEU A 291 -13.19 -13.66 -10.53
C LEU A 291 -13.30 -13.91 -9.03
N GLY A 292 -12.55 -14.88 -8.51
CA GLY A 292 -12.49 -15.17 -7.07
C GLY A 292 -11.95 -13.98 -6.27
N ALA A 293 -10.83 -13.40 -6.68
CA ALA A 293 -10.21 -12.25 -6.05
C ALA A 293 -11.07 -10.98 -6.17
N LYS A 294 -11.73 -10.80 -7.33
CA LYS A 294 -12.60 -9.64 -7.57
C LYS A 294 -13.70 -9.51 -6.52
N ARG A 295 -14.30 -10.60 -6.07
CA ARG A 295 -15.40 -10.58 -5.09
C ARG A 295 -15.02 -9.87 -3.80
N CYS A 296 -13.84 -10.17 -3.23
CA CYS A 296 -13.41 -9.55 -1.98
C CYS A 296 -12.94 -8.09 -2.18
N ILE A 297 -12.42 -7.75 -3.38
CA ILE A 297 -12.03 -6.39 -3.73
C ILE A 297 -13.27 -5.52 -3.99
N ASP A 298 -14.27 -6.02 -4.73
CA ASP A 298 -15.53 -5.29 -4.96
C ASP A 298 -16.22 -4.95 -3.62
N LYS A 299 -16.24 -5.92 -2.69
CA LYS A 299 -16.80 -5.71 -1.35
C LYS A 299 -16.01 -4.65 -0.57
N MET A 300 -14.68 -4.58 -0.73
CA MET A 300 -13.87 -3.50 -0.17
C MET A 300 -14.27 -2.14 -0.73
N ILE A 301 -14.51 -2.04 -2.05
CA ILE A 301 -14.87 -0.78 -2.71
C ILE A 301 -16.29 -0.36 -2.32
N GLU A 302 -17.21 -1.31 -2.15
CA GLU A 302 -18.60 -1.05 -1.74
C GLU A 302 -18.69 -0.52 -0.30
N LEU A 303 -17.92 -1.10 0.61
CA LEU A 303 -17.97 -0.79 2.06
C LEU A 303 -16.98 0.31 2.48
N GLY A 304 -15.92 0.53 1.73
CA GLY A 304 -14.81 1.48 2.00
C GLY A 304 -15.05 2.87 1.49
#